data_48dd48497d7b7eb30400cba1f9805619
#
_entry.id   48dd48497d7b7eb30400cba1f9805619
#
_cell.length_a   1.000
_cell.length_b   1.000
_cell.length_c   1.000
_cell.angle_alpha   90.00
_cell.angle_beta   90.00
_cell.angle_gamma   90.00
#
_symmetry.space_group_name_H-M   'P 1'
#
loop_
_entity.id
_entity.type
_entity.pdbx_description
1 polymer ?
#
loop_
_entity_poly.entity_id
_entity_poly.type
_entity_poly.pdbx_seq_one_letter_code
_entity_poly.pdbx_strand_id
1 'polypeptide(L)'
;MIENIDTSLIDWSRAQFALTAMYHWLFVPLTLGLGVIQAIMETIYYRTGNEAWKKTAQFWMKLFGINFAIGVATGLILEFEFGTNWSNYSWFVGDIFRAPLAIEGILAFFMEATFIAVMFFGWDKVSKRFHLASTWLTIIGATLSALWILIANAWMQYPVGMHFNPDTVRNEMFDFWAVALSPVAINKFFHTVLSGWIVGALFVLGISCWYLLKKRNTEFALSSIKVSAIFGLVASILIIWTGDGSAYQVAQKQPMKLAAMEGLYEGGNGVGLVGIGILNPAKTSYLDNQNAFIFDIKFPKLLSFLAERDMNAYVPGIVNLIEGGYTTNKGTVALSAKEKIEKGKTAIKALADYRKAVKDKDTAAAGQYRVTLEENFPYFGYGYIKDPAELIPHVGLTFYSFRVMVILGCFFILLFIITLIWDKKGKIANTRWLQYVGLWSIPLGYIAGQAGWIVAEVGRQPWAIQDILPTSASISKLNPSSVQTTFYLFLILFTILLIAEIGIMVKAIKKGPEAAAH
;
A
#
# COMPACT_ATOMS: atom_id res chain seq x y z
N MET A 1 30.59 -11.22 -2.80
CA MET A 1 31.19 -10.31 -1.81
C MET A 1 30.09 -9.89 -0.84
N ILE A 2 29.97 -10.62 0.27
CA ILE A 2 29.10 -10.22 1.39
C ILE A 2 30.05 -9.41 2.30
N GLU A 3 30.26 -8.13 1.97
CA GLU A 3 30.92 -7.19 2.88
C GLU A 3 30.05 -7.03 4.13
N ASN A 4 30.66 -6.84 5.28
CA ASN A 4 29.95 -6.47 6.52
C ASN A 4 29.26 -5.13 6.31
N ILE A 5 28.01 -5.18 5.86
CA ILE A 5 27.16 -3.99 5.76
C ILE A 5 26.82 -3.58 7.19
N ASP A 6 27.05 -2.30 7.50
CA ASP A 6 26.67 -1.73 8.79
C ASP A 6 25.16 -1.83 8.98
N THR A 7 24.73 -2.57 9.99
CA THR A 7 23.31 -2.76 10.30
C THR A 7 22.60 -1.44 10.56
N SER A 8 23.32 -0.43 11.09
CA SER A 8 22.74 0.90 11.32
C SER A 8 22.38 1.61 10.02
N LEU A 9 23.16 1.41 8.93
CA LEU A 9 22.81 1.94 7.62
C LEU A 9 21.52 1.35 7.06
N ILE A 10 21.30 0.03 7.27
CA ILE A 10 20.09 -0.66 6.85
C ILE A 10 18.89 -0.07 7.61
N ASP A 11 19.01 0.06 8.91
CA ASP A 11 17.93 0.54 9.76
C ASP A 11 17.56 1.99 9.46
N TRP A 12 18.55 2.89 9.28
CA TRP A 12 18.29 4.27 8.91
C TRP A 12 17.68 4.42 7.52
N SER A 13 18.13 3.64 6.54
CA SER A 13 17.58 3.66 5.18
C SER A 13 16.12 3.16 5.17
N ARG A 14 15.81 2.11 5.93
CA ARG A 14 14.44 1.62 6.12
C ARG A 14 13.56 2.63 6.83
N ALA A 15 14.07 3.24 7.91
CA ALA A 15 13.34 4.24 8.67
C ALA A 15 13.02 5.49 7.82
N GLN A 16 13.97 5.96 7.01
CA GLN A 16 13.76 7.10 6.13
C GLN A 16 12.71 6.81 5.06
N PHE A 17 12.80 5.67 4.37
CA PHE A 17 11.82 5.27 3.38
C PHE A 17 10.41 5.11 4.00
N ALA A 18 10.33 4.47 5.18
CA ALA A 18 9.07 4.33 5.90
C ALA A 18 8.48 5.70 6.29
N LEU A 19 9.31 6.62 6.79
CA LEU A 19 8.90 7.98 7.11
C LEU A 19 8.30 8.69 5.89
N THR A 20 9.02 8.72 4.79
CA THR A 20 8.59 9.40 3.55
C THR A 20 7.31 8.77 2.99
N ALA A 21 7.25 7.44 2.93
CA ALA A 21 6.07 6.71 2.45
C ALA A 21 4.84 6.96 3.34
N MET A 22 4.99 6.95 4.67
CA MET A 22 3.89 7.21 5.59
C MET A 22 3.38 8.65 5.52
N TYR A 23 4.26 9.65 5.36
CA TYR A 23 3.84 11.03 5.14
C TYR A 23 3.15 11.20 3.79
N HIS A 24 3.72 10.65 2.71
CA HIS A 24 3.09 10.69 1.40
C HIS A 24 1.69 10.06 1.42
N TRP A 25 1.52 8.96 2.16
CA TRP A 25 0.23 8.29 2.32
C TRP A 25 -0.77 9.03 3.22
N LEU A 26 -0.46 10.18 3.77
CA LEU A 26 -1.46 11.09 4.35
C LEU A 26 -2.19 11.90 3.27
N PHE A 27 -1.54 12.15 2.12
CA PHE A 27 -2.09 13.01 1.06
C PHE A 27 -2.75 12.21 -0.06
N VAL A 28 -2.16 11.10 -0.46
CA VAL A 28 -2.63 10.27 -1.60
C VAL A 28 -4.06 9.77 -1.42
N PRO A 29 -4.47 9.16 -0.28
CA PRO A 29 -5.82 8.65 -0.13
C PRO A 29 -6.88 9.73 -0.26
N LEU A 30 -6.61 10.92 0.31
CA LEU A 30 -7.53 12.04 0.22
C LEU A 30 -7.62 12.58 -1.21
N THR A 31 -6.51 12.67 -1.94
CA THR A 31 -6.51 13.03 -3.36
C THR A 31 -7.40 12.08 -4.18
N LEU A 32 -7.20 10.77 -4.05
CA LEU A 32 -7.96 9.77 -4.80
C LEU A 32 -9.46 9.80 -4.47
N GLY A 33 -9.81 9.88 -3.20
CA GLY A 33 -11.21 9.81 -2.77
C GLY A 33 -11.96 11.13 -2.94
N LEU A 34 -11.39 12.25 -2.50
CA LEU A 34 -12.00 13.56 -2.58
C LEU A 34 -12.14 14.01 -4.04
N GLY A 35 -11.14 13.68 -4.88
CA GLY A 35 -11.18 13.96 -6.31
C GLY A 35 -12.43 13.35 -6.97
N VAL A 36 -12.70 12.07 -6.77
CA VAL A 36 -13.88 11.40 -7.35
C VAL A 36 -15.19 11.98 -6.78
N ILE A 37 -15.27 12.21 -5.47
CA ILE A 37 -16.48 12.74 -4.84
C ILE A 37 -16.84 14.12 -5.40
N GLN A 38 -15.85 15.02 -5.55
CA GLN A 38 -16.10 16.35 -6.09
C GLN A 38 -16.48 16.30 -7.58
N ALA A 39 -15.90 15.39 -8.38
CA ALA A 39 -16.29 15.19 -9.78
C ALA A 39 -17.72 14.63 -9.91
N ILE A 40 -18.15 13.77 -8.99
CA ILE A 40 -19.55 13.34 -8.91
C ILE A 40 -20.46 14.55 -8.65
N MET A 41 -20.11 15.42 -7.71
CA MET A 41 -20.89 16.60 -7.39
C MET A 41 -20.93 17.60 -8.56
N GLU A 42 -19.83 17.79 -9.27
CA GLU A 42 -19.78 18.56 -10.51
C GLU A 42 -20.62 17.92 -11.63
N THR A 43 -20.63 16.60 -11.74
CA THR A 43 -21.48 15.86 -12.68
C THR A 43 -22.97 16.11 -12.38
N ILE A 44 -23.36 16.15 -11.10
CA ILE A 44 -24.72 16.50 -10.69
C ILE A 44 -25.06 17.94 -11.10
N TYR A 45 -24.14 18.89 -10.86
CA TYR A 45 -24.31 20.27 -11.35
C TYR A 45 -24.49 20.33 -12.87
N TYR A 46 -23.65 19.64 -13.64
CA TYR A 46 -23.73 19.60 -15.10
C TYR A 46 -25.09 19.11 -15.59
N ARG A 47 -25.64 18.07 -14.94
CA ARG A 47 -26.93 17.46 -15.32
C ARG A 47 -28.15 18.26 -14.88
N THR A 48 -28.09 18.92 -13.73
CA THR A 48 -29.24 19.58 -13.11
C THR A 48 -29.26 21.09 -13.33
N GLY A 49 -28.11 21.71 -13.63
CA GLY A 49 -27.95 23.15 -13.69
C GLY A 49 -28.07 23.86 -12.33
N ASN A 50 -28.17 23.15 -11.22
CA ASN A 50 -28.39 23.72 -9.90
C ASN A 50 -27.07 24.32 -9.35
N GLU A 51 -27.05 25.64 -9.17
CA GLU A 51 -25.89 26.40 -8.70
C GLU A 51 -25.41 26.01 -7.28
N ALA A 52 -26.27 25.44 -6.46
CA ALA A 52 -25.85 24.91 -5.15
C ALA A 52 -24.82 23.78 -5.30
N TRP A 53 -24.98 22.93 -6.31
CA TRP A 53 -24.01 21.87 -6.60
C TRP A 53 -22.70 22.41 -7.18
N LYS A 54 -22.74 23.52 -7.95
CA LYS A 54 -21.54 24.22 -8.41
C LYS A 54 -20.70 24.68 -7.21
N LYS A 55 -21.33 25.41 -6.28
CA LYS A 55 -20.68 25.89 -5.05
C LYS A 55 -20.14 24.74 -4.19
N THR A 56 -20.90 23.65 -4.11
CA THR A 56 -20.48 22.45 -3.38
C THR A 56 -19.22 21.83 -4.02
N ALA A 57 -19.22 21.63 -5.33
CA ALA A 57 -18.08 21.08 -6.04
C ALA A 57 -16.84 22.00 -5.92
N GLN A 58 -17.00 23.31 -6.07
CA GLN A 58 -15.92 24.30 -5.90
C GLN A 58 -15.31 24.27 -4.51
N PHE A 59 -16.12 24.09 -3.46
CA PHE A 59 -15.61 23.99 -2.10
C PHE A 59 -14.72 22.75 -1.91
N TRP A 60 -15.19 21.58 -2.33
CA TRP A 60 -14.43 20.33 -2.22
C TRP A 60 -13.21 20.32 -3.13
N MET A 61 -13.31 20.90 -4.33
CA MET A 61 -12.19 21.09 -5.24
C MET A 61 -11.08 21.95 -4.63
N LYS A 62 -11.43 23.01 -3.88
CA LYS A 62 -10.44 23.83 -3.19
C LYS A 62 -9.66 23.03 -2.16
N LEU A 63 -10.33 22.18 -1.36
CA LEU A 63 -9.66 21.30 -0.40
C LEU A 63 -8.83 20.23 -1.09
N PHE A 64 -9.33 19.66 -2.19
CA PHE A 64 -8.58 18.77 -3.06
C PHE A 64 -7.25 19.42 -3.52
N GLY A 65 -7.29 20.66 -4.01
CA GLY A 65 -6.09 21.33 -4.53
C GLY A 65 -5.04 21.61 -3.45
N ILE A 66 -5.46 21.95 -2.23
CA ILE A 66 -4.54 22.16 -1.10
C ILE A 66 -3.78 20.84 -0.82
N ASN A 67 -4.51 19.73 -0.71
CA ASN A 67 -3.95 18.42 -0.45
C ASN A 67 -3.09 17.89 -1.61
N PHE A 68 -3.56 18.08 -2.85
CA PHE A 68 -2.88 17.62 -4.06
C PHE A 68 -1.47 18.22 -4.20
N ALA A 69 -1.33 19.52 -3.96
CA ALA A 69 -0.05 20.20 -4.07
C ALA A 69 1.04 19.63 -3.15
N ILE A 70 0.66 19.29 -1.90
CA ILE A 70 1.58 18.68 -0.94
C ILE A 70 1.83 17.20 -1.29
N GLY A 71 0.78 16.49 -1.75
CA GLY A 71 0.91 15.12 -2.23
C GLY A 71 1.94 14.95 -3.33
N VAL A 72 1.92 15.82 -4.35
CA VAL A 72 2.92 15.84 -5.44
C VAL A 72 4.33 16.08 -4.91
N ALA A 73 4.50 17.06 -4.01
CA ALA A 73 5.83 17.39 -3.46
C ALA A 73 6.43 16.20 -2.69
N THR A 74 5.64 15.53 -1.86
CA THR A 74 6.10 14.36 -1.08
C THR A 74 6.34 13.13 -1.97
N GLY A 75 5.57 12.96 -3.05
CA GLY A 75 5.75 11.88 -4.03
C GLY A 75 7.09 11.99 -4.76
N LEU A 76 7.44 13.18 -5.23
CA LEU A 76 8.73 13.43 -5.90
C LEU A 76 9.92 13.08 -4.99
N ILE A 77 9.84 13.43 -3.69
CA ILE A 77 10.91 13.09 -2.73
C ILE A 77 11.04 11.57 -2.58
N LEU A 78 9.92 10.84 -2.51
CA LEU A 78 9.90 9.38 -2.40
C LEU A 78 10.55 8.72 -3.63
N GLU A 79 10.32 9.24 -4.84
CA GLU A 79 10.96 8.74 -6.05
C GLU A 79 12.48 8.96 -6.05
N PHE A 80 12.95 10.12 -5.58
CA PHE A 80 14.39 10.39 -5.46
C PHE A 80 15.10 9.44 -4.50
N GLU A 81 14.44 8.93 -3.47
CA GLU A 81 15.03 7.98 -2.52
C GLU A 81 15.46 6.67 -3.19
N PHE A 82 14.79 6.24 -4.27
CA PHE A 82 15.22 5.06 -5.03
C PHE A 82 16.59 5.23 -5.68
N GLY A 83 16.92 6.45 -6.11
CA GLY A 83 18.24 6.76 -6.68
C GLY A 83 19.32 7.00 -5.62
N THR A 84 18.96 7.53 -4.47
CA THR A 84 19.89 7.90 -3.40
C THR A 84 20.15 6.75 -2.44
N ASN A 85 19.14 6.30 -1.71
CA ASN A 85 19.30 5.34 -0.62
C ASN A 85 19.22 3.87 -1.07
N TRP A 86 18.61 3.62 -2.24
CA TRP A 86 18.27 2.28 -2.74
C TRP A 86 18.87 2.01 -4.13
N SER A 87 20.10 2.49 -4.40
CA SER A 87 20.72 2.39 -5.72
C SER A 87 20.96 0.95 -6.17
N ASN A 88 21.30 0.03 -5.25
CA ASN A 88 21.46 -1.39 -5.58
C ASN A 88 20.13 -2.01 -6.00
N TYR A 89 19.04 -1.67 -5.30
CA TYR A 89 17.70 -2.05 -5.71
C TYR A 89 17.39 -1.52 -7.11
N SER A 90 17.57 -0.21 -7.33
CA SER A 90 17.27 0.44 -8.61
C SER A 90 18.08 -0.13 -9.78
N TRP A 91 19.30 -0.58 -9.50
CA TRP A 91 20.11 -1.30 -10.49
C TRP A 91 19.55 -2.69 -10.78
N PHE A 92 19.24 -3.44 -9.72
CA PHE A 92 18.83 -4.85 -9.82
C PHE A 92 17.46 -5.05 -10.47
N VAL A 93 16.52 -4.12 -10.26
CA VAL A 93 15.17 -4.19 -10.89
C VAL A 93 15.18 -3.83 -12.38
N GLY A 94 16.23 -3.15 -12.86
CA GLY A 94 16.40 -2.83 -14.28
C GLY A 94 15.20 -2.09 -14.88
N ASP A 95 14.68 -2.63 -16.00
CA ASP A 95 13.59 -2.00 -16.76
C ASP A 95 12.21 -2.19 -16.13
N ILE A 96 12.06 -3.15 -15.24
CA ILE A 96 10.78 -3.51 -14.62
C ILE A 96 10.21 -2.36 -13.78
N PHE A 97 11.09 -1.60 -13.11
CA PHE A 97 10.70 -0.44 -12.34
C PHE A 97 10.67 0.84 -13.18
N ARG A 98 11.62 0.98 -14.12
CA ARG A 98 11.75 2.19 -14.94
C ARG A 98 10.60 2.37 -15.93
N ALA A 99 10.09 1.30 -16.54
CA ALA A 99 9.03 1.40 -17.53
C ALA A 99 7.71 1.91 -16.93
N PRO A 100 7.18 1.37 -15.82
CA PRO A 100 6.03 1.94 -15.13
C PRO A 100 6.21 3.40 -14.75
N LEU A 101 7.35 3.79 -14.17
CA LEU A 101 7.61 5.19 -13.76
C LEU A 101 7.70 6.14 -14.97
N ALA A 102 8.31 5.72 -16.09
CA ALA A 102 8.36 6.52 -17.30
C ALA A 102 6.95 6.75 -17.87
N ILE A 103 6.11 5.73 -17.90
CA ILE A 103 4.72 5.83 -18.33
C ILE A 103 3.92 6.73 -17.38
N GLU A 104 4.14 6.62 -16.07
CA GLU A 104 3.55 7.51 -15.07
C GLU A 104 3.86 8.97 -15.37
N GLY A 105 5.14 9.30 -15.53
CA GLY A 105 5.58 10.67 -15.85
C GLY A 105 4.97 11.22 -17.14
N ILE A 106 4.94 10.40 -18.21
CA ILE A 106 4.44 10.84 -19.52
C ILE A 106 2.91 10.91 -19.56
N LEU A 107 2.19 9.89 -19.09
CA LEU A 107 0.74 9.85 -19.23
C LEU A 107 0.02 10.50 -18.04
N ALA A 108 0.34 10.09 -16.83
CA ALA A 108 -0.39 10.54 -15.66
C ALA A 108 -0.05 12.00 -15.31
N PHE A 109 1.21 12.32 -15.10
CA PHE A 109 1.64 13.66 -14.69
C PHE A 109 1.32 14.73 -15.75
N PHE A 110 1.55 14.46 -17.05
CA PHE A 110 1.17 15.43 -18.09
C PHE A 110 -0.33 15.62 -18.20
N MET A 111 -1.12 14.58 -18.01
CA MET A 111 -2.59 14.70 -18.01
C MET A 111 -3.07 15.52 -16.81
N GLU A 112 -2.55 15.28 -15.62
CA GLU A 112 -2.85 16.07 -14.43
C GLU A 112 -2.44 17.54 -14.62
N ALA A 113 -1.19 17.81 -14.98
CA ALA A 113 -0.66 19.15 -15.16
C ALA A 113 -1.41 19.95 -16.22
N THR A 114 -1.88 19.30 -17.29
CA THR A 114 -2.64 19.96 -18.37
C THR A 114 -4.05 20.37 -17.92
N PHE A 115 -4.77 19.47 -17.25
CA PHE A 115 -6.19 19.69 -16.98
C PHE A 115 -6.47 20.33 -15.63
N ILE A 116 -5.54 20.28 -14.67
CA ILE A 116 -5.72 20.88 -13.35
C ILE A 116 -5.95 22.40 -13.41
N ALA A 117 -5.28 23.10 -14.30
CA ALA A 117 -5.47 24.54 -14.48
C ALA A 117 -6.89 24.86 -14.97
N VAL A 118 -7.43 24.08 -15.90
CA VAL A 118 -8.82 24.21 -16.35
C VAL A 118 -9.80 23.89 -15.23
N MET A 119 -9.56 22.84 -14.49
CA MET A 119 -10.36 22.44 -13.35
C MET A 119 -10.48 23.56 -12.29
N PHE A 120 -9.40 24.26 -11.98
CA PHE A 120 -9.42 25.34 -10.97
C PHE A 120 -9.91 26.68 -11.51
N PHE A 121 -9.50 27.05 -12.72
CA PHE A 121 -9.68 28.43 -13.26
C PHE A 121 -10.63 28.49 -14.44
N GLY A 122 -11.21 27.38 -14.87
CA GLY A 122 -12.02 27.26 -16.07
C GLY A 122 -13.52 27.48 -15.88
N TRP A 123 -14.05 27.56 -14.64
CA TRP A 123 -15.49 27.53 -14.33
C TRP A 123 -16.37 28.43 -15.19
N ASP A 124 -15.95 29.67 -15.44
CA ASP A 124 -16.70 30.65 -16.24
C ASP A 124 -15.97 31.02 -17.54
N LYS A 125 -14.87 30.31 -17.88
CA LYS A 125 -14.04 30.60 -19.06
C LYS A 125 -14.17 29.58 -20.17
N VAL A 126 -14.62 28.35 -19.84
CA VAL A 126 -14.80 27.28 -20.81
C VAL A 126 -16.22 26.72 -20.73
N SER A 127 -16.62 25.91 -21.70
CA SER A 127 -17.92 25.24 -21.63
C SER A 127 -18.04 24.31 -20.45
N LYS A 128 -19.23 24.19 -19.85
CA LYS A 128 -19.50 23.27 -18.72
C LYS A 128 -19.07 21.83 -19.01
N ARG A 129 -19.25 21.38 -20.26
CA ARG A 129 -18.85 20.04 -20.70
C ARG A 129 -17.33 19.86 -20.67
N PHE A 130 -16.60 20.85 -21.19
CA PHE A 130 -15.13 20.79 -21.22
C PHE A 130 -14.53 20.90 -19.82
N HIS A 131 -15.12 21.73 -18.94
CA HIS A 131 -14.73 21.83 -17.54
C HIS A 131 -14.88 20.49 -16.82
N LEU A 132 -16.06 19.87 -16.90
CA LEU A 132 -16.32 18.56 -16.30
C LEU A 132 -15.37 17.48 -16.84
N ALA A 133 -15.12 17.48 -18.17
CA ALA A 133 -14.16 16.54 -18.77
C ALA A 133 -12.75 16.75 -18.20
N SER A 134 -12.31 18.02 -18.05
CA SER A 134 -11.01 18.34 -17.46
C SER A 134 -10.89 17.90 -16.00
N THR A 135 -11.95 18.04 -15.21
CA THR A 135 -12.02 17.52 -13.85
C THR A 135 -11.84 16.01 -13.80
N TRP A 136 -12.59 15.27 -14.61
CA TRP A 136 -12.45 13.80 -14.68
C TRP A 136 -11.08 13.37 -15.19
N LEU A 137 -10.51 14.07 -16.19
CA LEU A 137 -9.17 13.74 -16.71
C LEU A 137 -8.08 13.97 -15.67
N THR A 138 -8.16 15.02 -14.86
CA THR A 138 -7.23 15.25 -13.75
C THR A 138 -7.29 14.10 -12.75
N ILE A 139 -8.48 13.64 -12.38
CA ILE A 139 -8.66 12.57 -11.40
C ILE A 139 -8.24 11.20 -11.97
N ILE A 140 -8.53 10.95 -13.24
CA ILE A 140 -8.06 9.76 -13.94
C ILE A 140 -6.53 9.77 -13.99
N GLY A 141 -5.90 10.93 -14.25
CA GLY A 141 -4.43 11.09 -14.18
C GLY A 141 -3.87 10.66 -12.83
N ALA A 142 -4.41 11.20 -11.72
CA ALA A 142 -4.01 10.82 -10.37
C ALA A 142 -4.22 9.33 -10.07
N THR A 143 -5.29 8.75 -10.60
CA THR A 143 -5.55 7.30 -10.44
C THR A 143 -4.59 6.45 -11.27
N LEU A 144 -4.21 6.91 -12.47
CA LEU A 144 -3.20 6.24 -13.31
C LEU A 144 -1.79 6.35 -12.70
N SER A 145 -1.45 7.49 -12.08
CA SER A 145 -0.20 7.59 -11.29
C SER A 145 -0.16 6.51 -10.21
N ALA A 146 -1.23 6.39 -9.42
CA ALA A 146 -1.34 5.32 -8.43
C ALA A 146 -1.25 3.91 -9.06
N LEU A 147 -1.78 3.69 -10.27
CA LEU A 147 -1.71 2.40 -10.95
C LEU A 147 -0.26 1.98 -11.21
N TRP A 148 0.55 2.86 -11.78
CA TRP A 148 1.91 2.53 -12.18
C TRP A 148 2.82 2.21 -11.00
N ILE A 149 2.77 3.02 -9.94
CA ILE A 149 3.58 2.75 -8.75
C ILE A 149 3.11 1.49 -8.01
N LEU A 150 1.80 1.18 -8.03
CA LEU A 150 1.26 -0.02 -7.41
C LEU A 150 1.59 -1.29 -8.22
N ILE A 151 1.70 -1.22 -9.54
CA ILE A 151 2.24 -2.31 -10.37
C ILE A 151 3.67 -2.61 -9.96
N ALA A 152 4.53 -1.60 -9.85
CA ALA A 152 5.92 -1.77 -9.41
C ALA A 152 6.00 -2.38 -8.00
N ASN A 153 5.20 -1.88 -7.06
CA ASN A 153 5.13 -2.42 -5.70
C ASN A 153 4.58 -3.86 -5.64
N ALA A 154 3.60 -4.19 -6.48
CA ALA A 154 3.06 -5.54 -6.58
C ALA A 154 4.10 -6.53 -7.12
N TRP A 155 4.89 -6.12 -8.12
CA TRP A 155 5.97 -6.94 -8.65
C TRP A 155 7.03 -7.24 -7.57
N MET A 156 7.36 -6.30 -6.71
CA MET A 156 8.27 -6.55 -5.58
C MET A 156 7.78 -7.65 -4.65
N GLN A 157 6.47 -7.85 -4.56
CA GLN A 157 5.85 -8.89 -3.71
C GLN A 157 5.59 -10.20 -4.46
N TYR A 158 5.51 -10.15 -5.78
CA TYR A 158 5.37 -11.30 -6.66
C TYR A 158 6.08 -11.03 -7.99
N PRO A 159 7.40 -11.29 -8.07
CA PRO A 159 8.21 -11.04 -9.25
C PRO A 159 7.88 -12.02 -10.37
N VAL A 160 7.26 -11.51 -11.44
CA VAL A 160 6.85 -12.27 -12.65
C VAL A 160 7.20 -11.48 -13.91
N GLY A 161 7.17 -12.14 -15.07
CA GLY A 161 7.38 -11.48 -16.37
C GLY A 161 8.80 -10.97 -16.58
N MET A 162 9.76 -11.54 -15.87
CA MET A 162 11.16 -11.16 -15.91
C MET A 162 12.08 -12.36 -16.08
N HIS A 163 13.29 -12.13 -16.57
CA HIS A 163 14.41 -13.05 -16.45
C HIS A 163 15.63 -12.30 -15.88
N PHE A 164 16.49 -13.04 -15.20
CA PHE A 164 17.73 -12.47 -14.68
C PHE A 164 18.83 -12.59 -15.75
N ASN A 165 19.45 -11.45 -16.09
CA ASN A 165 20.60 -11.41 -16.99
C ASN A 165 21.90 -11.41 -16.16
N PRO A 166 22.71 -12.50 -16.20
CA PRO A 166 23.92 -12.59 -15.41
C PRO A 166 25.06 -11.67 -15.90
N ASP A 167 25.03 -11.23 -17.18
CA ASP A 167 26.04 -10.33 -17.74
C ASP A 167 25.90 -8.92 -17.17
N THR A 168 24.67 -8.44 -17.04
CA THR A 168 24.35 -7.11 -16.52
C THR A 168 24.06 -7.10 -15.02
N VAL A 169 23.83 -8.27 -14.41
CA VAL A 169 23.37 -8.46 -13.02
C VAL A 169 22.07 -7.68 -12.78
N ARG A 170 21.13 -7.83 -13.71
CA ARG A 170 19.82 -7.15 -13.68
C ARG A 170 18.69 -8.12 -14.00
N ASN A 171 17.52 -7.81 -13.46
CA ASN A 171 16.29 -8.38 -13.97
C ASN A 171 15.85 -7.58 -15.21
N GLU A 172 15.57 -8.27 -16.28
CA GLU A 172 15.09 -7.70 -17.52
C GLU A 172 13.65 -8.14 -17.75
N MET A 173 12.81 -7.20 -18.14
CA MET A 173 11.40 -7.46 -18.41
C MET A 173 11.25 -8.08 -19.80
N PHE A 174 10.67 -9.28 -19.86
CA PHE A 174 10.35 -9.92 -21.12
C PHE A 174 8.85 -9.94 -21.43
N ASP A 175 8.01 -9.83 -20.41
CA ASP A 175 6.56 -9.79 -20.56
C ASP A 175 5.95 -8.68 -19.70
N PHE A 176 5.73 -7.52 -20.32
CA PHE A 176 5.11 -6.36 -19.69
C PHE A 176 3.71 -6.67 -19.16
N TRP A 177 2.91 -7.43 -19.91
CA TRP A 177 1.54 -7.71 -19.50
C TRP A 177 1.47 -8.69 -18.33
N ALA A 178 2.40 -9.65 -18.24
CA ALA A 178 2.51 -10.50 -17.07
C ALA A 178 2.84 -9.70 -15.79
N VAL A 179 3.62 -8.62 -15.92
CA VAL A 179 3.92 -7.70 -14.80
C VAL A 179 2.69 -6.85 -14.49
N ALA A 180 2.15 -6.12 -15.47
CA ALA A 180 1.11 -5.12 -15.28
C ALA A 180 -0.25 -5.73 -14.89
N LEU A 181 -0.59 -6.90 -15.43
CA LEU A 181 -1.86 -7.58 -15.20
C LEU A 181 -1.72 -8.79 -14.27
N SER A 182 -0.64 -8.89 -13.50
CA SER A 182 -0.53 -9.95 -12.51
C SER A 182 -1.71 -9.88 -11.52
N PRO A 183 -2.22 -11.02 -11.04
CA PRO A 183 -3.33 -11.03 -10.08
C PRO A 183 -3.04 -10.19 -8.83
N VAL A 184 -1.77 -10.14 -8.40
CA VAL A 184 -1.33 -9.33 -7.27
C VAL A 184 -1.41 -7.83 -7.61
N ALA A 185 -0.98 -7.42 -8.82
CA ALA A 185 -1.03 -6.01 -9.24
C ALA A 185 -2.47 -5.50 -9.36
N ILE A 186 -3.34 -6.25 -10.04
CA ILE A 186 -4.75 -5.89 -10.20
C ILE A 186 -5.43 -5.76 -8.83
N ASN A 187 -5.29 -6.76 -8.00
CA ASN A 187 -5.95 -6.77 -6.69
C ASN A 187 -5.42 -5.65 -5.78
N LYS A 188 -4.11 -5.44 -5.77
CA LYS A 188 -3.47 -4.39 -4.98
C LYS A 188 -3.90 -2.99 -5.43
N PHE A 189 -3.99 -2.75 -6.73
CA PHE A 189 -4.47 -1.48 -7.27
C PHE A 189 -5.88 -1.17 -6.77
N PHE A 190 -6.83 -2.07 -6.98
CA PHE A 190 -8.21 -1.82 -6.55
C PHE A 190 -8.32 -1.69 -5.04
N HIS A 191 -7.68 -2.55 -4.26
CA HIS A 191 -7.72 -2.47 -2.80
C HIS A 191 -7.19 -1.13 -2.28
N THR A 192 -6.08 -0.66 -2.82
CA THR A 192 -5.43 0.58 -2.43
C THR A 192 -6.25 1.81 -2.84
N VAL A 193 -6.78 1.85 -4.07
CA VAL A 193 -7.62 2.95 -4.55
C VAL A 193 -8.93 3.03 -3.76
N LEU A 194 -9.58 1.89 -3.51
CA LEU A 194 -10.80 1.83 -2.71
C LEU A 194 -10.58 2.28 -1.27
N SER A 195 -9.42 1.99 -0.67
CA SER A 195 -9.07 2.52 0.65
C SER A 195 -8.98 4.05 0.64
N GLY A 196 -8.39 4.63 -0.41
CA GLY A 196 -8.37 6.08 -0.62
C GLY A 196 -9.78 6.68 -0.80
N TRP A 197 -10.66 5.99 -1.52
CA TRP A 197 -12.05 6.39 -1.67
C TRP A 197 -12.80 6.43 -0.34
N ILE A 198 -12.57 5.46 0.54
CA ILE A 198 -13.14 5.45 1.90
C ILE A 198 -12.60 6.63 2.71
N VAL A 199 -11.30 6.94 2.66
CA VAL A 199 -10.73 8.10 3.35
C VAL A 199 -11.36 9.40 2.87
N GLY A 200 -11.51 9.59 1.55
CA GLY A 200 -12.19 10.76 0.98
C GLY A 200 -13.66 10.85 1.42
N ALA A 201 -14.38 9.71 1.45
CA ALA A 201 -15.76 9.67 1.93
C ALA A 201 -15.88 10.04 3.41
N LEU A 202 -14.99 9.51 4.27
CA LEU A 202 -14.96 9.86 5.70
C LEU A 202 -14.59 11.32 5.93
N PHE A 203 -13.67 11.87 5.14
CA PHE A 203 -13.30 13.29 5.20
C PHE A 203 -14.50 14.18 4.87
N VAL A 204 -15.20 13.92 3.76
CA VAL A 204 -16.40 14.69 3.36
C VAL A 204 -17.51 14.53 4.38
N LEU A 205 -17.78 13.32 4.84
CA LEU A 205 -18.75 13.03 5.91
C LEU A 205 -18.43 13.82 7.19
N GLY A 206 -17.18 13.72 7.65
CA GLY A 206 -16.76 14.33 8.91
C GLY A 206 -16.81 15.86 8.90
N ILE A 207 -16.33 16.50 7.83
CA ILE A 207 -16.40 17.97 7.68
C ILE A 207 -17.87 18.42 7.57
N SER A 208 -18.70 17.68 6.84
CA SER A 208 -20.14 17.99 6.74
C SER A 208 -20.84 17.83 8.09
N CYS A 209 -20.49 16.81 8.88
CA CYS A 209 -20.96 16.67 10.25
C CYS A 209 -20.53 17.84 11.15
N TRP A 210 -19.32 18.35 10.96
CA TRP A 210 -18.86 19.55 11.68
C TRP A 210 -19.73 20.77 11.37
N TYR A 211 -20.14 20.97 10.10
CA TYR A 211 -21.06 22.06 9.73
C TYR A 211 -22.41 21.90 10.41
N LEU A 212 -22.97 20.69 10.49
CA LEU A 212 -24.22 20.41 11.21
C LEU A 212 -24.09 20.68 12.72
N LEU A 213 -22.99 20.27 13.35
CA LEU A 213 -22.70 20.56 14.77
C LEU A 213 -22.65 22.06 15.04
N LYS A 214 -22.13 22.84 14.08
CA LYS A 214 -22.07 24.32 14.15
C LYS A 214 -23.35 25.01 13.66
N LYS A 215 -24.35 24.25 13.20
CA LYS A 215 -25.61 24.75 12.61
C LYS A 215 -25.37 25.77 11.46
N ARG A 216 -24.39 25.45 10.60
CA ARG A 216 -23.99 26.28 9.44
C ARG A 216 -24.08 25.47 8.16
N ASN A 217 -24.50 26.13 7.05
CA ASN A 217 -24.52 25.53 5.72
C ASN A 217 -25.20 24.14 5.70
N THR A 218 -26.38 24.02 6.34
CA THR A 218 -27.05 22.74 6.56
C THR A 218 -27.38 22.01 5.26
N GLU A 219 -27.87 22.70 4.23
CA GLU A 219 -28.20 22.08 2.93
C GLU A 219 -26.95 21.53 2.23
N PHE A 220 -25.88 22.32 2.22
CA PHE A 220 -24.57 21.90 1.72
C PHE A 220 -24.08 20.64 2.46
N ALA A 221 -24.18 20.66 3.79
CA ALA A 221 -23.72 19.56 4.62
C ALA A 221 -24.53 18.27 4.35
N LEU A 222 -25.86 18.36 4.32
CA LEU A 222 -26.72 17.21 4.05
C LEU A 222 -26.51 16.63 2.66
N SER A 223 -26.39 17.47 1.64
CA SER A 223 -26.10 17.06 0.26
C SER A 223 -24.75 16.34 0.16
N SER A 224 -23.71 16.88 0.81
CA SER A 224 -22.38 16.29 0.85
C SER A 224 -22.37 14.96 1.62
N ILE A 225 -23.06 14.86 2.76
CA ILE A 225 -23.20 13.62 3.54
C ILE A 225 -23.84 12.53 2.70
N LYS A 226 -24.91 12.84 1.98
CA LYS A 226 -25.60 11.84 1.15
C LYS A 226 -24.69 11.27 0.06
N VAL A 227 -23.98 12.13 -0.68
CA VAL A 227 -23.05 11.69 -1.73
C VAL A 227 -21.91 10.88 -1.13
N SER A 228 -21.27 11.38 -0.07
CA SER A 228 -20.12 10.71 0.54
C SER A 228 -20.49 9.37 1.20
N ALA A 229 -21.65 9.28 1.86
CA ALA A 229 -22.08 8.04 2.50
C ALA A 229 -22.45 6.95 1.48
N ILE A 230 -23.08 7.30 0.35
CA ILE A 230 -23.33 6.34 -0.73
C ILE A 230 -22.01 5.88 -1.34
N PHE A 231 -21.14 6.82 -1.69
CA PHE A 231 -19.84 6.52 -2.29
C PHE A 231 -18.97 5.68 -1.35
N GLY A 232 -18.90 6.06 -0.06
CA GLY A 232 -18.13 5.34 0.95
C GLY A 232 -18.67 3.93 1.21
N LEU A 233 -19.99 3.73 1.21
CA LEU A 233 -20.58 2.39 1.35
C LEU A 233 -20.25 1.50 0.16
N VAL A 234 -20.35 2.00 -1.07
CA VAL A 234 -19.98 1.26 -2.27
C VAL A 234 -18.50 0.88 -2.24
N ALA A 235 -17.62 1.83 -1.93
CA ALA A 235 -16.19 1.58 -1.79
C ALA A 235 -15.90 0.54 -0.69
N SER A 236 -16.62 0.61 0.44
CA SER A 236 -16.45 -0.32 1.56
C SER A 236 -16.92 -1.75 1.25
N ILE A 237 -17.94 -1.92 0.42
CA ILE A 237 -18.37 -3.25 -0.06
C ILE A 237 -17.32 -3.82 -1.03
N LEU A 238 -16.83 -3.01 -1.96
CA LEU A 238 -15.84 -3.44 -2.93
C LEU A 238 -14.48 -3.77 -2.28
N ILE A 239 -14.10 -3.06 -1.21
CA ILE A 239 -12.84 -3.32 -0.51
C ILE A 239 -12.84 -4.66 0.25
N ILE A 240 -14.01 -5.17 0.67
CA ILE A 240 -14.12 -6.52 1.25
C ILE A 240 -13.70 -7.55 0.21
N TRP A 241 -14.22 -7.44 -1.00
CA TRP A 241 -13.90 -8.37 -2.08
C TRP A 241 -12.42 -8.35 -2.45
N THR A 242 -11.84 -7.16 -2.60
CA THR A 242 -10.39 -7.03 -2.88
C THR A 242 -9.53 -7.40 -1.66
N GLY A 243 -10.04 -7.24 -0.44
CA GLY A 243 -9.39 -7.68 0.79
C GLY A 243 -9.30 -9.20 0.89
N ASP A 244 -10.37 -9.89 0.56
CA ASP A 244 -10.40 -11.36 0.44
C ASP A 244 -9.41 -11.85 -0.64
N GLY A 245 -9.42 -11.20 -1.82
CA GLY A 245 -8.44 -11.46 -2.86
C GLY A 245 -6.99 -11.23 -2.40
N SER A 246 -6.73 -10.18 -1.61
CA SER A 246 -5.40 -9.92 -1.03
C SER A 246 -4.97 -11.01 -0.06
N ALA A 247 -5.86 -11.48 0.82
CA ALA A 247 -5.56 -12.56 1.75
C ALA A 247 -5.18 -13.86 1.01
N TYR A 248 -5.95 -14.19 -0.02
CA TYR A 248 -5.66 -15.35 -0.88
C TYR A 248 -4.30 -15.20 -1.58
N GLN A 249 -4.00 -14.04 -2.20
CA GLN A 249 -2.72 -13.82 -2.88
C GLN A 249 -1.54 -13.89 -1.90
N VAL A 250 -1.69 -13.35 -0.69
CA VAL A 250 -0.66 -13.42 0.36
C VAL A 250 -0.42 -14.86 0.77
N ALA A 251 -1.46 -15.68 0.96
CA ALA A 251 -1.33 -17.10 1.27
C ALA A 251 -0.53 -17.85 0.19
N GLN A 252 -0.83 -17.59 -1.08
CA GLN A 252 -0.21 -18.28 -2.22
C GLN A 252 1.21 -17.82 -2.54
N LYS A 253 1.56 -16.55 -2.26
CA LYS A 253 2.82 -15.94 -2.71
C LYS A 253 3.76 -15.55 -1.57
N GLN A 254 3.22 -15.27 -0.40
CA GLN A 254 3.96 -14.78 0.76
C GLN A 254 3.52 -15.50 2.06
N PRO A 255 3.63 -16.83 2.15
CA PRO A 255 3.09 -17.59 3.27
C PRO A 255 3.67 -17.18 4.64
N MET A 256 4.94 -16.76 4.71
CA MET A 256 5.54 -16.24 5.94
C MET A 256 4.85 -14.96 6.42
N LYS A 257 4.46 -14.09 5.48
CA LYS A 257 3.67 -12.89 5.78
C LYS A 257 2.29 -13.25 6.33
N LEU A 258 1.61 -14.25 5.73
CA LEU A 258 0.34 -14.75 6.25
C LEU A 258 0.50 -15.26 7.68
N ALA A 259 1.50 -16.11 7.92
CA ALA A 259 1.75 -16.66 9.23
C ALA A 259 2.04 -15.56 10.28
N ALA A 260 2.82 -14.54 9.91
CA ALA A 260 3.12 -13.41 10.79
C ALA A 260 1.89 -12.54 11.09
N MET A 261 1.07 -12.20 10.07
CA MET A 261 -0.13 -11.39 10.26
C MET A 261 -1.23 -12.11 11.02
N GLU A 262 -1.20 -13.44 11.07
CA GLU A 262 -2.12 -14.27 11.83
C GLU A 262 -1.57 -14.70 13.20
N GLY A 263 -0.27 -14.42 13.49
CA GLY A 263 0.38 -14.93 14.69
C GLY A 263 0.42 -16.46 14.73
N LEU A 264 0.42 -17.09 13.55
CA LEU A 264 0.36 -18.54 13.38
C LEU A 264 1.77 -19.12 13.43
N TYR A 265 2.18 -19.61 14.59
CA TYR A 265 3.48 -20.27 14.75
C TYR A 265 3.45 -21.70 14.24
N GLU A 266 2.43 -22.48 14.64
CA GLU A 266 2.23 -23.85 14.21
C GLU A 266 1.08 -23.94 13.21
N GLY A 267 1.33 -24.52 12.07
CA GLY A 267 0.33 -24.74 11.02
C GLY A 267 -0.53 -25.97 11.26
N GLY A 268 -1.52 -26.17 10.42
CA GLY A 268 -2.41 -27.32 10.52
C GLY A 268 -3.49 -27.35 9.44
N ASN A 269 -4.32 -28.36 9.50
CA ASN A 269 -5.52 -28.48 8.69
C ASN A 269 -6.70 -27.76 9.36
N GLY A 270 -7.50 -27.04 8.60
CA GLY A 270 -8.70 -26.37 9.13
C GLY A 270 -8.39 -25.29 10.17
N VAL A 271 -7.37 -24.49 9.94
CA VAL A 271 -6.93 -23.44 10.87
C VAL A 271 -7.99 -22.36 10.99
N GLY A 272 -8.29 -21.93 12.22
CA GLY A 272 -9.21 -20.83 12.51
C GLY A 272 -8.57 -19.46 12.29
N LEU A 273 -9.36 -18.49 11.82
CA LEU A 273 -8.97 -17.09 11.75
C LEU A 273 -9.08 -16.45 13.14
N VAL A 274 -8.03 -15.82 13.61
CA VAL A 274 -8.07 -15.04 14.86
C VAL A 274 -8.76 -13.71 14.58
N GLY A 275 -9.97 -13.52 15.10
CA GLY A 275 -10.70 -12.24 14.99
C GLY A 275 -10.16 -11.20 15.96
N ILE A 276 -10.05 -11.57 17.24
CA ILE A 276 -9.47 -10.76 18.31
C ILE A 276 -8.44 -11.61 19.04
N GLY A 277 -7.26 -11.07 19.30
CA GLY A 277 -6.21 -11.77 20.00
C GLY A 277 -5.23 -10.84 20.71
N ILE A 278 -4.68 -11.31 21.80
CA ILE A 278 -3.59 -10.66 22.54
C ILE A 278 -2.38 -11.59 22.46
N LEU A 279 -1.36 -11.16 21.73
CA LEU A 279 -0.12 -11.90 21.59
C LEU A 279 0.57 -12.06 22.95
N ASN A 280 1.20 -13.22 23.18
CA ASN A 280 1.95 -13.49 24.38
C ASN A 280 3.34 -12.83 24.31
N PRO A 281 3.65 -11.83 25.16
CA PRO A 281 4.97 -11.19 25.15
C PRO A 281 6.11 -12.12 25.58
N ALA A 282 5.81 -13.26 26.22
CA ALA A 282 6.80 -14.27 26.56
C ALA A 282 7.20 -15.13 25.34
N LYS A 283 6.45 -15.09 24.22
CA LYS A 283 6.81 -15.71 22.94
C LYS A 283 7.85 -14.87 22.24
N THR A 284 9.13 -15.09 22.53
CA THR A 284 10.25 -14.29 22.01
C THR A 284 10.97 -14.94 20.83
N SER A 285 10.79 -16.25 20.65
CA SER A 285 11.38 -17.02 19.55
C SER A 285 10.36 -17.98 18.95
N TYR A 286 10.53 -18.31 17.68
CA TYR A 286 9.72 -19.35 17.04
C TYR A 286 10.03 -20.76 17.60
N LEU A 287 11.20 -20.93 18.24
CA LEU A 287 11.65 -22.19 18.84
C LEU A 287 11.21 -22.38 20.32
N ASP A 288 10.71 -21.34 20.98
CA ASP A 288 10.27 -21.49 22.36
C ASP A 288 8.90 -22.19 22.44
N ASN A 289 8.66 -22.90 23.55
CA ASN A 289 7.42 -23.65 23.79
C ASN A 289 6.27 -22.76 24.34
N GLN A 290 6.38 -21.43 24.22
CA GLN A 290 5.35 -20.53 24.72
C GLN A 290 4.16 -20.47 23.76
N ASN A 291 2.95 -20.36 24.29
CA ASN A 291 1.76 -20.13 23.48
C ASN A 291 1.86 -18.79 22.73
N ALA A 292 1.39 -18.74 21.49
CA ALA A 292 1.39 -17.52 20.68
C ALA A 292 0.49 -16.44 21.28
N PHE A 293 -0.60 -16.81 21.95
CA PHE A 293 -1.59 -15.90 22.50
C PHE A 293 -1.80 -16.11 23.99
N ILE A 294 -2.02 -15.01 24.73
CA ILE A 294 -2.59 -15.04 26.09
C ILE A 294 -4.09 -15.26 26.00
N PHE A 295 -4.74 -14.63 25.01
CA PHE A 295 -6.16 -14.71 24.75
C PHE A 295 -6.42 -14.60 23.26
N ASP A 296 -7.33 -15.41 22.73
CA ASP A 296 -7.78 -15.30 21.36
C ASP A 296 -9.22 -15.80 21.17
N ILE A 297 -9.91 -15.15 20.23
CA ILE A 297 -11.22 -15.58 19.71
C ILE A 297 -11.03 -15.94 18.25
N LYS A 298 -11.24 -17.20 17.91
CA LYS A 298 -11.06 -17.73 16.56
C LYS A 298 -12.38 -18.09 15.90
N PHE A 299 -12.49 -17.76 14.61
CA PHE A 299 -13.52 -18.30 13.74
C PHE A 299 -13.01 -19.62 13.14
N PRO A 300 -13.59 -20.78 13.51
CA PRO A 300 -13.06 -22.08 13.11
C PRO A 300 -12.98 -22.22 11.59
N LYS A 301 -11.89 -22.81 11.07
CA LYS A 301 -11.64 -23.14 9.66
C LYS A 301 -11.60 -21.94 8.69
N LEU A 302 -11.87 -20.73 9.17
CA LEU A 302 -12.00 -19.58 8.28
C LEU A 302 -10.65 -19.15 7.67
N LEU A 303 -9.52 -19.31 8.37
CA LEU A 303 -8.20 -19.02 7.81
C LEU A 303 -7.85 -19.98 6.67
N SER A 304 -8.08 -21.28 6.84
CA SER A 304 -7.88 -22.26 5.77
C SER A 304 -8.74 -21.94 4.55
N PHE A 305 -10.00 -21.57 4.75
CA PHE A 305 -10.88 -21.17 3.65
C PHE A 305 -10.38 -19.91 2.91
N LEU A 306 -9.97 -18.88 3.64
CA LEU A 306 -9.45 -17.65 3.03
C LEU A 306 -8.13 -17.88 2.28
N ALA A 307 -7.26 -18.71 2.84
CA ALA A 307 -5.94 -19.02 2.27
C ALA A 307 -5.99 -19.93 1.04
N GLU A 308 -6.86 -20.94 1.04
CA GLU A 308 -6.82 -22.04 0.06
C GLU A 308 -8.18 -22.34 -0.61
N ARG A 309 -9.25 -21.62 -0.24
CA ARG A 309 -10.63 -21.87 -0.68
C ARG A 309 -11.17 -23.24 -0.28
N ASP A 310 -10.51 -23.88 0.70
CA ASP A 310 -10.94 -25.14 1.30
C ASP A 310 -10.86 -25.03 2.84
N MET A 311 -11.96 -25.34 3.52
CA MET A 311 -12.05 -25.27 4.99
C MET A 311 -11.14 -26.27 5.72
N ASN A 312 -10.67 -27.29 5.04
CA ASN A 312 -9.81 -28.33 5.62
C ASN A 312 -8.38 -28.29 5.07
N ALA A 313 -8.05 -27.31 4.21
CA ALA A 313 -6.70 -27.16 3.68
C ALA A 313 -5.67 -26.91 4.77
N TYR A 314 -4.45 -27.37 4.51
CA TYR A 314 -3.30 -27.12 5.37
C TYR A 314 -2.81 -25.68 5.20
N VAL A 315 -2.63 -24.97 6.31
CA VAL A 315 -2.00 -23.65 6.33
C VAL A 315 -0.73 -23.73 7.17
N PRO A 316 0.47 -23.48 6.57
CA PRO A 316 1.72 -23.57 7.29
C PRO A 316 1.90 -22.39 8.25
N GLY A 317 2.39 -22.67 9.46
CA GLY A 317 2.83 -21.68 10.43
C GLY A 317 4.30 -21.30 10.25
N ILE A 318 4.79 -20.36 11.06
CA ILE A 318 6.17 -19.85 11.02
C ILE A 318 7.17 -21.00 11.16
N VAL A 319 6.97 -21.91 12.15
CA VAL A 319 7.86 -23.05 12.39
C VAL A 319 7.92 -23.96 11.16
N ASN A 320 6.76 -24.31 10.59
CA ASN A 320 6.70 -25.17 9.42
C ASN A 320 7.40 -24.55 8.19
N LEU A 321 7.27 -23.22 8.01
CA LEU A 321 7.93 -22.51 6.91
C LEU A 321 9.46 -22.43 7.08
N ILE A 322 9.95 -22.46 8.31
CA ILE A 322 11.39 -22.49 8.61
C ILE A 322 11.94 -23.90 8.52
N GLU A 323 11.27 -24.88 9.12
CA GLU A 323 11.75 -26.25 9.20
C GLU A 323 11.54 -27.05 7.90
N GLY A 324 10.51 -26.68 7.12
CA GLY A 324 10.15 -27.41 5.90
C GLY A 324 9.55 -28.78 6.19
N GLY A 325 9.64 -29.70 5.22
CA GLY A 325 9.24 -31.10 5.35
C GLY A 325 7.73 -31.36 5.33
N TYR A 326 6.88 -30.33 5.36
CA TYR A 326 5.42 -30.51 5.21
C TYR A 326 5.03 -30.65 3.74
N THR A 327 3.92 -31.33 3.49
CA THR A 327 3.36 -31.43 2.14
C THR A 327 2.47 -30.22 1.87
N THR A 328 2.79 -29.47 0.81
CA THR A 328 1.97 -28.34 0.35
C THR A 328 0.64 -28.83 -0.22
N ASN A 329 -0.36 -27.95 -0.31
CA ASN A 329 -1.64 -28.29 -0.95
C ASN A 329 -1.50 -28.65 -2.45
N LYS A 330 -0.32 -28.43 -3.06
CA LYS A 330 0.04 -28.87 -4.43
C LYS A 330 0.71 -30.23 -4.49
N GLY A 331 0.84 -30.93 -3.36
CA GLY A 331 1.43 -32.25 -3.27
C GLY A 331 2.97 -32.28 -3.28
N THR A 332 3.64 -31.13 -3.20
CA THR A 332 5.11 -31.04 -3.12
C THR A 332 5.58 -30.92 -1.68
N VAL A 333 6.74 -31.49 -1.36
CA VAL A 333 7.37 -31.31 -0.06
C VAL A 333 8.06 -29.94 -0.01
N ALA A 334 7.77 -29.16 1.02
CA ALA A 334 8.35 -27.84 1.21
C ALA A 334 9.81 -27.95 1.67
N LEU A 335 10.69 -27.17 1.03
CA LEU A 335 12.09 -27.04 1.45
C LEU A 335 12.19 -26.25 2.75
N SER A 336 13.11 -26.64 3.62
CA SER A 336 13.46 -25.87 4.81
C SER A 336 14.15 -24.54 4.43
N ALA A 337 14.13 -23.58 5.36
CA ALA A 337 14.88 -22.33 5.21
C ALA A 337 16.38 -22.57 5.00
N LYS A 338 16.96 -23.55 5.70
CA LYS A 338 18.38 -23.93 5.54
C LYS A 338 18.69 -24.42 4.13
N GLU A 339 17.86 -25.28 3.56
CA GLU A 339 18.02 -25.76 2.18
C GLU A 339 17.91 -24.62 1.17
N LYS A 340 16.96 -23.69 1.35
CA LYS A 340 16.81 -22.51 0.52
C LYS A 340 18.04 -21.59 0.61
N ILE A 341 18.60 -21.39 1.82
CA ILE A 341 19.82 -20.62 2.05
C ILE A 341 21.02 -21.24 1.30
N GLU A 342 21.20 -22.56 1.36
CA GLU A 342 22.31 -23.24 0.66
C GLU A 342 22.13 -23.15 -0.88
N LYS A 343 20.91 -23.31 -1.39
CA LYS A 343 20.63 -23.07 -2.82
C LYS A 343 20.93 -21.63 -3.21
N GLY A 344 20.56 -20.65 -2.39
CA GLY A 344 20.85 -19.24 -2.63
C GLY A 344 22.36 -18.95 -2.65
N LYS A 345 23.14 -19.52 -1.72
CA LYS A 345 24.61 -19.40 -1.73
C LYS A 345 25.22 -20.02 -3.00
N THR A 346 24.65 -21.17 -3.43
CA THR A 346 25.05 -21.82 -4.69
C THR A 346 24.79 -20.90 -5.89
N ALA A 347 23.62 -20.24 -5.94
CA ALA A 347 23.30 -19.28 -7.01
C ALA A 347 24.25 -18.08 -7.03
N ILE A 348 24.55 -17.49 -5.86
CA ILE A 348 25.49 -16.34 -5.76
C ILE A 348 26.90 -16.76 -6.21
N LYS A 349 27.38 -17.95 -5.80
CA LYS A 349 28.66 -18.46 -6.22
C LYS A 349 28.68 -18.73 -7.72
N ALA A 350 27.67 -19.38 -8.27
CA ALA A 350 27.55 -19.65 -9.69
C ALA A 350 27.58 -18.36 -10.53
N LEU A 351 26.95 -17.27 -10.07
CA LEU A 351 27.02 -15.97 -10.71
C LEU A 351 28.47 -15.40 -10.71
N ALA A 352 29.18 -15.52 -9.60
CA ALA A 352 30.55 -15.05 -9.49
C ALA A 352 31.49 -15.86 -10.41
N ASP A 353 31.35 -17.19 -10.44
CA ASP A 353 32.14 -18.09 -11.26
C ASP A 353 31.81 -17.92 -12.76
N TYR A 354 30.53 -17.72 -13.12
CA TYR A 354 30.09 -17.36 -14.47
C TYR A 354 30.79 -16.10 -14.98
N ARG A 355 30.76 -15.02 -14.21
CA ARG A 355 31.38 -13.74 -14.60
C ARG A 355 32.90 -13.85 -14.73
N LYS A 356 33.54 -14.69 -13.92
CA LYS A 356 34.97 -15.00 -14.04
C LYS A 356 35.24 -15.77 -15.34
N ALA A 357 34.48 -16.84 -15.63
CA ALA A 357 34.63 -17.63 -16.84
C ALA A 357 34.41 -16.81 -18.13
N VAL A 358 33.42 -15.90 -18.14
CA VAL A 358 33.20 -14.95 -19.24
C VAL A 358 34.41 -14.03 -19.44
N LYS A 359 34.98 -13.50 -18.35
CA LYS A 359 36.18 -12.65 -18.40
C LYS A 359 37.39 -13.42 -18.94
N ASP A 360 37.55 -14.68 -18.53
CA ASP A 360 38.62 -15.57 -18.92
C ASP A 360 38.38 -16.20 -20.31
N LYS A 361 37.25 -15.88 -20.97
CA LYS A 361 36.77 -16.40 -22.26
C LYS A 361 36.61 -17.92 -22.31
N ASP A 362 36.34 -18.55 -21.17
CA ASP A 362 36.00 -19.97 -21.06
C ASP A 362 34.48 -20.16 -21.23
N THR A 363 34.07 -20.34 -22.49
CA THR A 363 32.64 -20.48 -22.84
C THR A 363 32.00 -21.76 -22.30
N ALA A 364 32.79 -22.84 -22.14
CA ALA A 364 32.28 -24.12 -21.64
C ALA A 364 31.96 -24.03 -20.14
N ALA A 365 32.91 -23.50 -19.35
CA ALA A 365 32.68 -23.24 -17.93
C ALA A 365 31.56 -22.21 -17.69
N ALA A 366 31.52 -21.13 -18.48
CA ALA A 366 30.46 -20.14 -18.40
C ALA A 366 29.08 -20.76 -18.63
N GLY A 367 28.92 -21.65 -19.62
CA GLY A 367 27.66 -22.38 -19.86
C GLY A 367 27.22 -23.22 -18.67
N GLN A 368 28.12 -23.96 -18.03
CA GLN A 368 27.82 -24.79 -16.85
C GLN A 368 27.38 -23.94 -15.65
N TYR A 369 28.09 -22.85 -15.37
CA TYR A 369 27.75 -21.94 -14.25
C TYR A 369 26.43 -21.23 -14.49
N ARG A 370 26.10 -20.90 -15.75
CA ARG A 370 24.80 -20.32 -16.09
C ARG A 370 23.64 -21.28 -15.79
N VAL A 371 23.74 -22.53 -16.15
CA VAL A 371 22.73 -23.55 -15.84
C VAL A 371 22.55 -23.66 -14.32
N THR A 372 23.67 -23.78 -13.57
CA THR A 372 23.61 -23.85 -12.11
C THR A 372 22.97 -22.61 -11.49
N LEU A 373 23.25 -21.43 -12.05
CA LEU A 373 22.62 -20.19 -11.60
C LEU A 373 21.11 -20.21 -11.87
N GLU A 374 20.68 -20.52 -13.09
CA GLU A 374 19.27 -20.54 -13.49
C GLU A 374 18.44 -21.51 -12.63
N GLU A 375 18.94 -22.70 -12.35
CA GLU A 375 18.28 -23.70 -11.47
C GLU A 375 18.09 -23.21 -10.03
N ASN A 376 19.03 -22.43 -9.51
CA ASN A 376 19.03 -21.98 -8.11
C ASN A 376 18.59 -20.51 -7.95
N PHE A 377 18.35 -19.79 -9.04
CA PHE A 377 17.96 -18.37 -9.02
C PHE A 377 16.67 -18.09 -8.22
N PRO A 378 15.63 -18.95 -8.19
CA PRO A 378 14.47 -18.74 -7.34
C PRO A 378 14.78 -18.57 -5.84
N TYR A 379 15.98 -19.01 -5.41
CA TYR A 379 16.47 -18.90 -4.05
C TYR A 379 17.59 -17.87 -3.88
N PHE A 380 17.87 -17.06 -4.90
CA PHE A 380 19.04 -16.18 -4.93
C PHE A 380 19.12 -15.26 -3.72
N GLY A 381 18.00 -14.65 -3.31
CA GLY A 381 17.94 -13.77 -2.15
C GLY A 381 18.25 -14.47 -0.81
N TYR A 382 17.91 -15.75 -0.69
CA TYR A 382 18.20 -16.52 0.53
C TYR A 382 19.70 -16.66 0.79
N GLY A 383 20.54 -16.58 -0.24
CA GLY A 383 21.98 -16.65 -0.09
C GLY A 383 22.61 -15.50 0.72
N TYR A 384 21.88 -14.41 0.92
CA TYR A 384 22.29 -13.28 1.77
C TYR A 384 21.84 -13.43 3.23
N ILE A 385 20.96 -14.39 3.53
CA ILE A 385 20.39 -14.63 4.87
C ILE A 385 21.40 -15.47 5.68
N LYS A 386 21.70 -15.02 6.89
CA LYS A 386 22.66 -15.69 7.79
C LYS A 386 21.96 -16.65 8.72
N ASP A 387 20.81 -16.27 9.28
CA ASP A 387 20.00 -17.04 10.21
C ASP A 387 18.58 -17.21 9.66
N PRO A 388 18.00 -18.43 9.62
CA PRO A 388 16.61 -18.65 9.29
C PRO A 388 15.61 -17.74 10.02
N ALA A 389 15.91 -17.31 11.24
CA ALA A 389 15.08 -16.40 12.02
C ALA A 389 14.91 -15.02 11.35
N GLU A 390 15.88 -14.57 10.52
CA GLU A 390 15.80 -13.33 9.76
C GLU A 390 14.63 -13.31 8.75
N LEU A 391 14.14 -14.48 8.35
CA LEU A 391 13.01 -14.62 7.44
C LEU A 391 11.66 -14.29 8.07
N ILE A 392 11.60 -14.14 9.40
CA ILE A 392 10.39 -13.92 10.15
C ILE A 392 10.14 -12.41 10.26
N PRO A 393 9.05 -11.87 9.67
CA PRO A 393 8.69 -10.46 9.87
C PRO A 393 8.34 -10.17 11.33
N HIS A 394 8.27 -8.88 11.68
CA HIS A 394 7.87 -8.48 13.02
C HIS A 394 6.41 -8.85 13.31
N VAL A 395 6.20 -10.03 13.91
CA VAL A 395 4.87 -10.64 14.12
C VAL A 395 3.92 -9.68 14.83
N GLY A 396 4.31 -9.08 15.95
CA GLY A 396 3.43 -8.20 16.72
C GLY A 396 2.91 -7.02 15.92
N LEU A 397 3.81 -6.32 15.21
CA LEU A 397 3.43 -5.16 14.41
C LEU A 397 2.51 -5.55 13.24
N THR A 398 2.83 -6.65 12.55
CA THR A 398 2.04 -7.15 11.42
C THR A 398 0.66 -7.63 11.87
N PHE A 399 0.60 -8.37 12.99
CA PHE A 399 -0.63 -8.90 13.56
C PHE A 399 -1.61 -7.81 13.99
N TYR A 400 -1.16 -6.86 14.82
CA TYR A 400 -2.04 -5.80 15.33
C TYR A 400 -2.46 -4.82 14.24
N SER A 401 -1.56 -4.47 13.32
CA SER A 401 -1.91 -3.60 12.19
C SER A 401 -2.98 -4.22 11.30
N PHE A 402 -2.92 -5.52 11.04
CA PHE A 402 -3.96 -6.22 10.28
C PHE A 402 -5.33 -6.16 10.97
N ARG A 403 -5.38 -6.39 12.30
CA ARG A 403 -6.62 -6.31 13.07
C ARG A 403 -7.19 -4.90 13.10
N VAL A 404 -6.37 -3.88 13.31
CA VAL A 404 -6.78 -2.47 13.28
C VAL A 404 -7.41 -2.13 11.92
N MET A 405 -6.76 -2.51 10.81
CA MET A 405 -7.28 -2.27 9.46
C MET A 405 -8.66 -2.92 9.26
N VAL A 406 -8.81 -4.20 9.61
CA VAL A 406 -10.05 -4.97 9.40
C VAL A 406 -11.19 -4.46 10.30
N ILE A 407 -10.91 -4.22 11.57
CA ILE A 407 -11.92 -3.74 12.53
C ILE A 407 -12.44 -2.35 12.11
N LEU A 408 -11.54 -1.44 11.71
CA LEU A 408 -11.94 -0.13 11.23
C LEU A 408 -12.70 -0.22 9.91
N GLY A 409 -12.33 -1.12 9.01
CA GLY A 409 -13.07 -1.38 7.78
C GLY A 409 -14.52 -1.80 8.06
N CYS A 410 -14.74 -2.72 8.98
CA CYS A 410 -16.08 -3.12 9.43
C CYS A 410 -16.84 -1.95 10.06
N PHE A 411 -16.17 -1.15 10.88
CA PHE A 411 -16.75 0.05 11.48
C PHE A 411 -17.23 1.05 10.43
N PHE A 412 -16.46 1.29 9.36
CA PHE A 412 -16.83 2.25 8.31
C PHE A 412 -18.08 1.81 7.54
N ILE A 413 -18.23 0.51 7.27
CA ILE A 413 -19.45 -0.04 6.65
C ILE A 413 -20.67 0.28 7.52
N LEU A 414 -20.59 -0.01 8.81
CA LEU A 414 -21.68 0.27 9.75
C LEU A 414 -21.98 1.77 9.83
N LEU A 415 -20.93 2.61 9.86
CA LEU A 415 -21.09 4.06 9.90
C LEU A 415 -21.84 4.58 8.67
N PHE A 416 -21.45 4.15 7.46
CA PHE A 416 -22.12 4.58 6.24
C PHE A 416 -23.56 4.08 6.17
N ILE A 417 -23.84 2.84 6.55
CA ILE A 417 -25.21 2.28 6.61
C ILE A 417 -26.07 3.10 7.58
N ILE A 418 -25.59 3.33 8.80
CA ILE A 418 -26.31 4.11 9.80
C ILE A 418 -26.55 5.53 9.29
N THR A 419 -25.54 6.16 8.71
CA THR A 419 -25.66 7.52 8.14
C THR A 419 -26.76 7.58 7.08
N LEU A 420 -26.81 6.65 6.14
CA LEU A 420 -27.83 6.60 5.09
C LEU A 420 -29.25 6.34 5.65
N ILE A 421 -29.37 5.49 6.68
CA ILE A 421 -30.67 5.24 7.34
C ILE A 421 -31.16 6.51 8.02
N TRP A 422 -30.27 7.27 8.71
CA TRP A 422 -30.62 8.53 9.37
C TRP A 422 -30.90 9.65 8.39
N ASP A 423 -30.18 9.70 7.26
CA ASP A 423 -30.45 10.63 6.17
C ASP A 423 -31.85 10.40 5.59
N LYS A 424 -32.18 9.15 5.24
CA LYS A 424 -33.51 8.79 4.72
C LYS A 424 -34.65 9.15 5.69
N LYS A 425 -34.40 9.10 7.00
CA LYS A 425 -35.35 9.49 8.03
C LYS A 425 -35.40 11.02 8.29
N GLY A 426 -34.58 11.82 7.62
CA GLY A 426 -34.45 13.26 7.85
C GLY A 426 -33.94 13.64 9.25
N LYS A 427 -33.30 12.71 9.96
CA LYS A 427 -32.90 12.90 11.37
C LYS A 427 -31.42 13.26 11.56
N ILE A 428 -30.59 13.19 10.51
CA ILE A 428 -29.15 13.36 10.64
C ILE A 428 -28.77 14.77 11.18
N ALA A 429 -29.49 15.81 10.77
CA ALA A 429 -29.26 17.18 11.22
C ALA A 429 -29.46 17.35 12.74
N ASN A 430 -30.29 16.51 13.35
CA ASN A 430 -30.64 16.59 14.78
C ASN A 430 -29.96 15.50 15.62
N THR A 431 -29.15 14.62 15.03
CA THR A 431 -28.53 13.46 15.71
C THR A 431 -27.06 13.75 16.03
N ARG A 432 -26.82 14.45 17.14
CA ARG A 432 -25.49 14.93 17.54
C ARG A 432 -24.46 13.81 17.69
N TRP A 433 -24.82 12.67 18.28
CA TRP A 433 -23.87 11.58 18.47
C TRP A 433 -23.30 11.08 17.13
N LEU A 434 -24.16 10.93 16.11
CA LEU A 434 -23.74 10.49 14.79
C LEU A 434 -22.84 11.53 14.10
N GLN A 435 -23.11 12.82 14.32
CA GLN A 435 -22.28 13.91 13.81
C GLN A 435 -20.87 13.90 14.46
N TYR A 436 -20.77 13.62 15.76
CA TYR A 436 -19.46 13.43 16.41
C TYR A 436 -18.74 12.20 15.91
N VAL A 437 -19.42 11.06 15.78
CA VAL A 437 -18.82 9.84 15.23
C VAL A 437 -18.34 10.09 13.80
N GLY A 438 -19.14 10.74 12.95
CA GLY A 438 -18.75 11.12 11.61
C GLY A 438 -17.51 12.02 11.58
N LEU A 439 -17.45 13.03 12.44
CA LEU A 439 -16.29 13.93 12.55
C LEU A 439 -15.01 13.18 12.96
N TRP A 440 -15.09 12.35 13.99
CA TRP A 440 -13.94 11.60 14.51
C TRP A 440 -13.58 10.37 13.67
N SER A 441 -14.38 10.02 12.67
CA SER A 441 -14.02 8.96 11.71
C SER A 441 -12.92 9.41 10.73
N ILE A 442 -12.68 10.71 10.55
CA ILE A 442 -11.62 11.22 9.67
C ILE A 442 -10.26 10.59 10.00
N PRO A 443 -9.69 10.77 11.22
CA PRO A 443 -8.39 10.18 11.54
C PRO A 443 -8.40 8.64 11.50
N LEU A 444 -9.53 7.99 11.76
CA LEU A 444 -9.63 6.53 11.73
C LEU A 444 -9.44 5.98 10.31
N GLY A 445 -9.88 6.69 9.27
CA GLY A 445 -9.62 6.33 7.88
C GLY A 445 -8.13 6.30 7.55
N TYR A 446 -7.39 7.31 7.99
CA TYR A 446 -5.93 7.34 7.83
C TYR A 446 -5.23 6.25 8.62
N ILE A 447 -5.65 6.00 9.87
CA ILE A 447 -5.09 4.92 10.70
C ILE A 447 -5.29 3.56 10.02
N ALA A 448 -6.46 3.29 9.46
CA ALA A 448 -6.73 2.05 8.74
C ALA A 448 -5.82 1.90 7.50
N GLY A 449 -5.64 2.98 6.72
CA GLY A 449 -4.76 2.99 5.55
C GLY A 449 -3.29 2.77 5.92
N GLN A 450 -2.79 3.45 6.95
CA GLN A 450 -1.42 3.27 7.46
C GLN A 450 -1.20 1.85 7.99
N ALA A 451 -2.17 1.32 8.73
CA ALA A 451 -2.11 -0.06 9.22
C ALA A 451 -2.03 -1.07 8.06
N GLY A 452 -2.78 -0.85 6.98
CA GLY A 452 -2.70 -1.67 5.76
C GLY A 452 -1.30 -1.65 5.14
N TRP A 453 -0.65 -0.49 5.05
CA TRP A 453 0.71 -0.38 4.55
C TRP A 453 1.75 -1.03 5.48
N ILE A 454 1.59 -0.92 6.79
CA ILE A 454 2.45 -1.64 7.74
C ILE A 454 2.35 -3.16 7.49
N VAL A 455 1.16 -3.72 7.34
CA VAL A 455 0.98 -5.14 6.99
C VAL A 455 1.66 -5.48 5.66
N ALA A 456 1.48 -4.62 4.65
CA ALA A 456 2.03 -4.87 3.32
C ALA A 456 3.56 -4.87 3.31
N GLU A 457 4.21 -3.90 3.98
CA GLU A 457 5.64 -3.62 3.85
C GLU A 457 6.48 -4.20 4.99
N VAL A 458 6.01 -4.16 6.23
CA VAL A 458 6.69 -4.84 7.34
C VAL A 458 6.50 -6.34 7.24
N GLY A 459 5.28 -6.79 6.85
CA GLY A 459 5.00 -8.22 6.68
C GLY A 459 5.79 -8.90 5.56
N ARG A 460 6.38 -8.15 4.61
CA ARG A 460 7.25 -8.73 3.57
C ARG A 460 8.73 -8.77 3.95
N GLN A 461 9.14 -8.18 5.07
CA GLN A 461 10.53 -8.24 5.48
C GLN A 461 10.98 -9.68 5.73
N PRO A 462 12.26 -10.02 5.43
CA PRO A 462 13.38 -9.12 5.07
C PRO A 462 13.44 -8.71 3.59
N TRP A 463 12.46 -8.99 2.78
CA TRP A 463 12.53 -8.86 1.34
C TRP A 463 12.28 -7.43 0.84
N ALA A 464 13.14 -6.92 -0.02
CA ALA A 464 12.85 -5.83 -0.94
C ALA A 464 12.15 -6.37 -2.20
N ILE A 465 12.63 -7.51 -2.74
CA ILE A 465 11.94 -8.29 -3.78
C ILE A 465 11.81 -9.70 -3.24
N GLN A 466 10.58 -10.19 -3.19
CA GLN A 466 10.25 -11.47 -2.58
C GLN A 466 11.18 -12.60 -3.09
N ASP A 467 11.83 -13.29 -2.16
CA ASP A 467 12.74 -14.44 -2.36
C ASP A 467 14.02 -14.14 -3.17
N ILE A 468 14.12 -12.98 -3.84
CA ILE A 468 15.20 -12.68 -4.79
C ILE A 468 16.18 -11.65 -4.24
N LEU A 469 15.71 -10.61 -3.55
CA LEU A 469 16.58 -9.55 -3.04
C LEU A 469 16.16 -9.11 -1.64
N PRO A 470 16.96 -9.36 -0.60
CA PRO A 470 16.68 -8.86 0.73
C PRO A 470 17.01 -7.36 0.84
N THR A 471 16.37 -6.70 1.80
CA THR A 471 16.56 -5.28 2.09
C THR A 471 18.03 -4.94 2.36
N SER A 472 18.76 -5.82 3.06
CA SER A 472 20.18 -5.65 3.35
C SER A 472 21.08 -5.55 2.12
N ALA A 473 20.72 -6.24 1.02
CA ALA A 473 21.45 -6.19 -0.25
C ALA A 473 20.97 -5.05 -1.19
N SER A 474 19.86 -4.40 -0.86
CA SER A 474 19.18 -3.42 -1.70
C SER A 474 19.69 -1.99 -1.52
N ILE A 475 20.28 -1.67 -0.38
CA ILE A 475 20.69 -0.32 0.01
C ILE A 475 21.94 0.16 -0.74
N SER A 476 22.04 1.48 -0.88
CA SER A 476 23.25 2.16 -1.39
C SER A 476 24.38 2.08 -0.39
N LYS A 477 25.63 2.11 -0.87
CA LYS A 477 26.81 2.25 -0.03
C LYS A 477 26.97 3.72 0.39
N LEU A 478 26.36 4.09 1.49
CA LEU A 478 26.38 5.45 2.06
C LEU A 478 26.96 5.42 3.47
N ASN A 479 27.28 6.61 3.99
CA ASN A 479 27.62 6.77 5.39
C ASN A 479 26.32 6.81 6.22
N PRO A 480 26.16 6.00 7.27
CA PRO A 480 24.97 6.01 8.14
C PRO A 480 24.59 7.39 8.64
N SER A 481 25.57 8.24 9.01
CA SER A 481 25.33 9.60 9.48
C SER A 481 24.68 10.50 8.42
N SER A 482 24.97 10.29 7.14
CA SER A 482 24.35 11.05 6.05
C SER A 482 22.86 10.70 5.92
N VAL A 483 22.51 9.42 6.02
CA VAL A 483 21.12 8.95 5.98
C VAL A 483 20.37 9.43 7.23
N GLN A 484 21.00 9.38 8.40
CA GLN A 484 20.44 9.90 9.64
C GLN A 484 20.12 11.40 9.54
N THR A 485 21.03 12.18 8.95
CA THR A 485 20.84 13.63 8.76
C THR A 485 19.65 13.90 7.84
N THR A 486 19.55 13.21 6.71
CA THR A 486 18.42 13.36 5.77
C THR A 486 17.11 12.88 6.36
N PHE A 487 17.12 11.84 7.20
CA PHE A 487 15.94 11.38 7.95
C PHE A 487 15.36 12.50 8.83
N TYR A 488 16.19 13.14 9.66
CA TYR A 488 15.71 14.23 10.51
C TYR A 488 15.29 15.48 9.71
N LEU A 489 16.00 15.78 8.62
CA LEU A 489 15.62 16.87 7.73
C LEU A 489 14.24 16.62 7.11
N PHE A 490 13.95 15.42 6.62
CA PHE A 490 12.64 15.07 6.06
C PHE A 490 11.56 15.03 7.14
N LEU A 491 11.84 14.50 8.32
CA LEU A 491 10.91 14.52 9.44
C LEU A 491 10.44 15.95 9.76
N ILE A 492 11.39 16.88 9.86
CA ILE A 492 11.07 18.30 10.15
C ILE A 492 10.30 18.92 8.97
N LEU A 493 10.78 18.74 7.74
CA LEU A 493 10.17 19.31 6.55
C LEU A 493 8.72 18.83 6.36
N PHE A 494 8.50 17.51 6.40
CA PHE A 494 7.16 16.95 6.22
C PHE A 494 6.22 17.32 7.36
N THR A 495 6.72 17.40 8.59
CA THR A 495 5.92 17.88 9.72
C THR A 495 5.47 19.33 9.53
N ILE A 496 6.36 20.20 9.06
CA ILE A 496 6.03 21.60 8.75
C ILE A 496 4.98 21.66 7.62
N LEU A 497 5.17 20.89 6.55
CA LEU A 497 4.22 20.85 5.44
C LEU A 497 2.84 20.34 5.89
N LEU A 498 2.78 19.31 6.71
CA LEU A 498 1.53 18.77 7.26
C LEU A 498 0.82 19.79 8.16
N ILE A 499 1.54 20.47 9.05
CA ILE A 499 0.97 21.52 9.90
C ILE A 499 0.44 22.68 9.05
N ALA A 500 1.19 23.10 8.02
CA ALA A 500 0.78 24.15 7.11
C ALA A 500 -0.49 23.77 6.34
N GLU A 501 -0.55 22.55 5.79
CA GLU A 501 -1.72 22.04 5.10
C GLU A 501 -2.96 22.01 5.99
N ILE A 502 -2.86 21.38 7.17
CA ILE A 502 -3.97 21.32 8.13
C ILE A 502 -4.43 22.73 8.47
N GLY A 503 -3.50 23.67 8.70
CA GLY A 503 -3.82 25.07 8.98
C GLY A 503 -4.59 25.76 7.84
N ILE A 504 -4.15 25.55 6.61
CA ILE A 504 -4.79 26.11 5.41
C ILE A 504 -6.17 25.46 5.19
N MET A 505 -6.27 24.14 5.31
CA MET A 505 -7.55 23.41 5.20
C MET A 505 -8.55 23.86 6.27
N VAL A 506 -8.15 23.94 7.54
CA VAL A 506 -9.02 24.39 8.63
C VAL A 506 -9.50 25.82 8.39
N LYS A 507 -8.63 26.71 7.88
CA LYS A 507 -9.02 28.08 7.53
C LYS A 507 -10.03 28.09 6.37
N ALA A 508 -9.84 27.27 5.33
CA ALA A 508 -10.77 27.14 4.21
C ALA A 508 -12.12 26.57 4.66
N ILE A 509 -12.11 25.52 5.49
CA ILE A 509 -13.32 24.92 6.08
C ILE A 509 -14.09 25.93 6.93
N LYS A 510 -13.41 26.70 7.78
CA LYS A 510 -14.04 27.73 8.63
C LYS A 510 -14.68 28.87 7.80
N LYS A 511 -14.10 29.23 6.66
CA LYS A 511 -14.70 30.21 5.73
C LYS A 511 -16.02 29.71 5.14
N GLY A 512 -16.07 28.45 4.73
CA GLY A 512 -17.26 27.78 4.19
C GLY A 512 -17.40 27.89 2.66
N PRO A 513 -18.44 27.24 2.10
CA PRO A 513 -18.66 27.15 0.66
C PRO A 513 -19.01 28.50 -0.01
N GLU A 514 -19.57 29.46 0.72
CA GLU A 514 -19.92 30.78 0.17
C GLU A 514 -18.69 31.63 -0.20
N ALA A 515 -17.57 31.41 0.50
CA ALA A 515 -16.31 32.14 0.23
C ALA A 515 -15.42 31.44 -0.81
N ALA A 516 -15.84 30.33 -1.38
CA ALA A 516 -15.11 29.64 -2.43
C ALA A 516 -15.48 30.16 -3.86
N ALA A 517 -16.46 31.05 -3.96
CA ALA A 517 -16.95 31.59 -5.23
C ALA A 517 -16.24 32.87 -5.68
N HIS A 518 -15.15 33.28 -4.99
CA HIS A 518 -14.34 34.48 -5.34
C HIS A 518 -12.87 34.12 -5.52
#